data_1ed1d1444f574dee195385753b335765
#
_entry.id   1ed1d1444f574dee195385753b335765
#
_cell.length_a   1.000
_cell.length_b   1.000
_cell.length_c   1.000
_cell.angle_alpha   90.00
_cell.angle_beta   90.00
_cell.angle_gamma   90.00
#
_symmetry.space_group_name_H-M   'P 1'
#
loop_
_entity.id
_entity.type
_entity.pdbx_description
1 polymer ?
#
loop_
_entity_poly.entity_id
_entity_poly.type
_entity_poly.pdbx_seq_one_letter_code
_entity_poly.pdbx_strand_id
1 'polypeptide(L)'
;MRGKLLTLLKVAISLGLIAYLFTFKVDLGTVLRVLGQADLGRVALALGLYFGAIALGATKWQLLLRQQGIQVPLVALWRYTFEGLFFGNFLLPLVASDVVRGYDLARHTDRAAEAAISVLVDKLVGLLAFAAAAAAMTLTVALGWIPGGPALRGAVWVVWAAFGGFVVLFAALLSRRLRALVERLFRLPLLSRAAPLYRRLSEAIQPFRERPLALLQAFGISLAVLLVTNAVNWLLAEALGGGLPMRYIFLFNPMVAFAPILIPSVGGLGVNQGAYDLFYASLGGVVSSDFAISLSLLMQVLIYVSSLPGGVLWWRGQRRGGKPEGPAA
;
A
#
# COMPACT_ATOMS: atom_id res chain seq x y z
N MET A 1 8.83 -24.66 12.23
CA MET A 1 7.75 -24.42 13.22
C MET A 1 7.35 -22.93 13.30
N ARG A 2 8.29 -21.97 13.41
CA ARG A 2 7.97 -20.52 13.53
C ARG A 2 7.10 -19.97 12.37
N GLY A 3 7.30 -20.40 11.12
CA GLY A 3 6.49 -19.90 9.99
C GLY A 3 5.03 -20.34 10.05
N LYS A 4 4.74 -21.59 10.41
CA LYS A 4 3.35 -22.09 10.57
C LYS A 4 2.62 -21.37 11.70
N LEU A 5 3.30 -21.09 12.83
CA LEU A 5 2.73 -20.36 13.95
C LEU A 5 2.37 -18.92 13.56
N LEU A 6 3.23 -18.22 12.83
CA LEU A 6 2.94 -16.87 12.32
C LEU A 6 1.76 -16.84 11.34
N THR A 7 1.65 -17.85 10.48
CA THR A 7 0.51 -17.98 9.56
C THR A 7 -0.79 -18.22 10.33
N LEU A 8 -0.78 -19.13 11.30
CA LEU A 8 -1.95 -19.38 12.17
C LEU A 8 -2.37 -18.13 12.94
N LEU A 9 -1.40 -17.38 13.50
CA LEU A 9 -1.67 -16.13 14.19
C LEU A 9 -2.36 -15.09 13.27
N LYS A 10 -1.88 -14.93 12.05
CA LYS A 10 -2.47 -14.01 11.06
C LYS A 10 -3.90 -14.42 10.68
N VAL A 11 -4.13 -15.71 10.45
CA VAL A 11 -5.46 -16.24 10.17
C VAL A 11 -6.38 -16.01 11.37
N ALA A 12 -5.91 -16.27 12.59
CA ALA A 12 -6.68 -16.04 13.81
C ALA A 12 -7.03 -14.55 14.00
N ILE A 13 -6.10 -13.64 13.75
CA ILE A 13 -6.34 -12.19 13.79
C ILE A 13 -7.39 -11.80 12.74
N SER A 14 -7.25 -12.26 11.50
CA SER A 14 -8.21 -11.93 10.42
C SER A 14 -9.60 -12.43 10.74
N LEU A 15 -9.74 -13.70 11.14
CA LEU A 15 -11.04 -14.30 11.50
C LEU A 15 -11.63 -13.66 12.76
N GLY A 16 -10.80 -13.37 13.76
CA GLY A 16 -11.23 -12.72 14.99
C GLY A 16 -11.77 -11.31 14.75
N LEU A 17 -11.09 -10.50 13.89
CA LEU A 17 -11.55 -9.17 13.52
C LEU A 17 -12.84 -9.22 12.70
N ILE A 18 -12.94 -10.13 11.73
CA ILE A 18 -14.15 -10.32 10.93
C ILE A 18 -15.32 -10.72 11.86
N ALA A 19 -15.12 -11.72 12.72
CA ALA A 19 -16.14 -12.16 13.67
C ALA A 19 -16.58 -11.02 14.60
N TYR A 20 -15.63 -10.27 15.16
CA TYR A 20 -15.94 -9.11 16.00
C TYR A 20 -16.78 -8.05 15.26
N LEU A 21 -16.40 -7.70 14.02
CA LEU A 21 -17.11 -6.70 13.24
C LEU A 21 -18.56 -7.13 12.96
N PHE A 22 -18.76 -8.35 12.47
CA PHE A 22 -20.09 -8.85 12.11
C PHE A 22 -20.95 -9.26 13.31
N THR A 23 -20.37 -9.51 14.49
CA THR A 23 -21.14 -9.84 15.70
C THR A 23 -21.57 -8.59 16.48
N PHE A 24 -20.69 -7.57 16.54
CA PHE A 24 -20.89 -6.46 17.46
C PHE A 24 -21.07 -5.09 16.80
N LYS A 25 -20.71 -4.94 15.53
CA LYS A 25 -20.65 -3.62 14.87
C LYS A 25 -21.60 -3.48 13.68
N VAL A 26 -21.94 -4.57 13.02
CA VAL A 26 -22.52 -4.52 11.67
C VAL A 26 -23.63 -5.54 11.49
N ASP A 27 -24.72 -5.11 10.92
CA ASP A 27 -25.76 -6.03 10.44
C ASP A 27 -25.39 -6.59 9.05
N LEU A 28 -25.11 -7.89 9.00
CA LEU A 28 -24.77 -8.59 7.75
C LEU A 28 -25.87 -8.45 6.68
N GLY A 29 -27.13 -8.46 7.09
CA GLY A 29 -28.27 -8.28 6.18
C GLY A 29 -28.26 -6.91 5.50
N THR A 30 -27.92 -5.86 6.25
CA THR A 30 -27.77 -4.49 5.73
C THR A 30 -26.58 -4.39 4.79
N VAL A 31 -25.41 -4.95 5.15
CA VAL A 31 -24.22 -4.96 4.27
C VAL A 31 -24.53 -5.66 2.94
N LEU A 32 -25.14 -6.85 2.97
CA LEU A 32 -25.48 -7.58 1.74
C LEU A 32 -26.49 -6.82 0.87
N ARG A 33 -27.45 -6.13 1.49
CA ARG A 33 -28.42 -5.29 0.77
C ARG A 33 -27.72 -4.12 0.09
N VAL A 34 -26.86 -3.39 0.81
CA VAL A 34 -26.11 -2.25 0.26
C VAL A 34 -25.21 -2.69 -0.90
N LEU A 35 -24.51 -3.82 -0.75
CA LEU A 35 -23.67 -4.36 -1.83
C LEU A 35 -24.50 -4.84 -3.03
N GLY A 36 -25.67 -5.42 -2.80
CA GLY A 36 -26.57 -5.88 -3.86
C GLY A 36 -27.23 -4.77 -4.66
N GLN A 37 -27.25 -3.54 -4.15
CA GLN A 37 -27.77 -2.35 -4.81
C GLN A 37 -26.69 -1.51 -5.46
N ALA A 38 -25.42 -1.94 -5.44
CA ALA A 38 -24.32 -1.17 -5.98
C ALA A 38 -24.46 -0.92 -7.50
N ASP A 39 -24.20 0.31 -7.91
CA ASP A 39 -24.15 0.71 -9.33
C ASP A 39 -22.94 0.04 -10.01
N LEU A 40 -23.20 -1.00 -10.79
CA LEU A 40 -22.17 -1.77 -11.49
C LEU A 40 -21.41 -0.93 -12.55
N GLY A 41 -22.03 0.11 -13.11
CA GLY A 41 -21.36 1.01 -14.04
C GLY A 41 -20.24 1.80 -13.37
N ARG A 42 -20.52 2.34 -12.18
CA ARG A 42 -19.52 3.03 -11.36
C ARG A 42 -18.44 2.07 -10.85
N VAL A 43 -18.82 0.85 -10.48
CA VAL A 43 -17.84 -0.19 -10.07
C VAL A 43 -16.92 -0.55 -11.24
N ALA A 44 -17.44 -0.71 -12.45
CA ALA A 44 -16.62 -0.99 -13.64
C ALA A 44 -15.68 0.17 -13.98
N LEU A 45 -16.13 1.42 -13.85
CA LEU A 45 -15.27 2.61 -14.01
C LEU A 45 -14.18 2.66 -12.94
N ALA A 46 -14.54 2.38 -11.68
CA ALA A 46 -13.58 2.29 -10.58
C ALA A 46 -12.51 1.22 -10.82
N LEU A 47 -12.91 0.05 -11.34
CA LEU A 47 -11.99 -1.03 -11.73
C LEU A 47 -11.04 -0.59 -12.85
N GLY A 48 -11.54 0.09 -13.88
CA GLY A 48 -10.72 0.66 -14.96
C GLY A 48 -9.68 1.65 -14.44
N LEU A 49 -10.09 2.58 -13.56
CA LEU A 49 -9.17 3.52 -12.92
C LEU A 49 -8.15 2.83 -12.02
N TYR A 50 -8.54 1.76 -11.33
CA TYR A 50 -7.61 1.00 -10.50
C TYR A 50 -6.53 0.30 -11.32
N PHE A 51 -6.85 -0.23 -12.52
CA PHE A 51 -5.85 -0.70 -13.48
C PHE A 51 -4.90 0.43 -13.91
N GLY A 52 -5.40 1.64 -14.08
CA GLY A 52 -4.58 2.84 -14.32
C GLY A 52 -3.62 3.13 -13.15
N ALA A 53 -4.07 3.00 -11.90
CA ALA A 53 -3.21 3.14 -10.73
C ALA A 53 -2.10 2.08 -10.69
N ILE A 54 -2.41 0.83 -11.02
CA ILE A 54 -1.42 -0.26 -11.14
C ILE A 54 -0.40 0.06 -12.23
N ALA A 55 -0.84 0.55 -13.39
CA ALA A 55 0.03 0.95 -14.50
C ALA A 55 0.97 2.10 -14.11
N LEU A 56 0.47 3.12 -13.41
CA LEU A 56 1.29 4.20 -12.85
C LEU A 56 2.33 3.68 -11.86
N GLY A 57 1.95 2.73 -10.99
CA GLY A 57 2.86 2.08 -10.06
C GLY A 57 4.01 1.36 -10.78
N ALA A 58 3.73 0.62 -11.85
CA ALA A 58 4.74 -0.04 -12.64
C ALA A 58 5.65 0.95 -13.40
N THR A 59 5.10 2.08 -13.87
CA THR A 59 5.88 3.18 -14.48
C THR A 59 6.84 3.81 -13.46
N LYS A 60 6.38 4.04 -12.23
CA LYS A 60 7.24 4.49 -11.13
C LYS A 60 8.39 3.51 -10.89
N TRP A 61 8.09 2.22 -10.84
CA TRP A 61 9.11 1.18 -10.64
C TRP A 61 10.12 1.16 -11.79
N GLN A 62 9.67 1.28 -13.05
CA GLN A 62 10.56 1.39 -14.21
C GLN A 62 11.50 2.60 -14.10
N LEU A 63 10.99 3.75 -13.65
CA LEU A 63 11.79 4.93 -13.42
C LEU A 63 12.95 4.65 -12.44
N LEU A 64 12.64 3.99 -11.32
CA LEU A 64 13.64 3.63 -10.30
C LEU A 64 14.67 2.62 -10.82
N LEU A 65 14.26 1.63 -11.62
CA LEU A 65 15.15 0.64 -12.24
C LEU A 65 16.13 1.29 -13.22
N ARG A 66 15.65 2.21 -14.05
CA ARG A 66 16.51 2.95 -14.99
C ARG A 66 17.63 3.70 -14.29
N GLN A 67 17.39 4.21 -13.07
CA GLN A 67 18.42 4.88 -12.27
C GLN A 67 19.51 3.91 -11.76
N GLN A 68 19.22 2.63 -11.69
CA GLN A 68 20.18 1.57 -11.34
C GLN A 68 20.85 0.96 -12.59
N GLY A 69 20.61 1.52 -13.78
CA GLY A 69 21.12 0.99 -15.04
C GLY A 69 20.43 -0.30 -15.51
N ILE A 70 19.23 -0.56 -14.98
CA ILE A 70 18.42 -1.74 -15.33
C ILE A 70 17.32 -1.32 -16.30
N GLN A 71 17.39 -1.85 -17.52
CA GLN A 71 16.39 -1.60 -18.56
C GLN A 71 15.48 -2.82 -18.70
N VAL A 72 14.23 -2.65 -18.32
CA VAL A 72 13.19 -3.69 -18.45
C VAL A 72 11.98 -3.07 -19.15
N PRO A 73 11.39 -3.76 -20.15
CA PRO A 73 10.19 -3.26 -20.81
C PRO A 73 9.04 -3.10 -19.82
N LEU A 74 8.24 -2.03 -19.98
CA LEU A 74 7.12 -1.73 -19.09
C LEU A 74 6.11 -2.87 -19.02
N VAL A 75 5.88 -3.55 -20.14
CA VAL A 75 4.99 -4.73 -20.22
C VAL A 75 5.44 -5.87 -19.29
N ALA A 76 6.76 -6.12 -19.20
CA ALA A 76 7.29 -7.11 -18.27
C ALA A 76 7.07 -6.69 -16.81
N LEU A 77 7.25 -5.40 -16.49
CA LEU A 77 6.99 -4.87 -15.14
C LEU A 77 5.51 -4.91 -14.77
N TRP A 78 4.61 -4.68 -15.72
CA TRP A 78 3.17 -4.89 -15.51
C TRP A 78 2.88 -6.35 -15.19
N ARG A 79 3.43 -7.27 -15.96
CA ARG A 79 3.27 -8.70 -15.70
C ARG A 79 3.74 -9.04 -14.30
N TYR A 80 4.95 -8.66 -13.89
CA TYR A 80 5.48 -8.95 -12.54
C TYR A 80 4.63 -8.30 -11.45
N THR A 81 4.10 -7.09 -11.70
CA THR A 81 3.22 -6.41 -10.75
C THR A 81 1.91 -7.17 -10.58
N PHE A 82 1.28 -7.64 -11.67
CA PHE A 82 0.05 -8.42 -11.60
C PHE A 82 0.26 -9.79 -10.97
N GLU A 83 1.35 -10.50 -11.32
CA GLU A 83 1.72 -11.76 -10.69
C GLU A 83 1.95 -11.55 -9.18
N GLY A 84 2.68 -10.51 -8.80
CA GLY A 84 2.88 -10.13 -7.42
C GLY A 84 1.58 -9.83 -6.67
N LEU A 85 0.66 -9.07 -7.27
CA LEU A 85 -0.65 -8.76 -6.68
C LEU A 85 -1.49 -10.04 -6.49
N PHE A 86 -1.51 -10.95 -7.47
CA PHE A 86 -2.22 -12.21 -7.37
C PHE A 86 -1.69 -13.06 -6.20
N PHE A 87 -0.39 -13.28 -6.13
CA PHE A 87 0.21 -14.06 -5.04
C PHE A 87 0.05 -13.36 -3.67
N GLY A 88 0.18 -12.03 -3.64
CA GLY A 88 0.00 -11.25 -2.42
C GLY A 88 -1.42 -11.29 -1.86
N ASN A 89 -2.43 -11.32 -2.72
CA ASN A 89 -3.82 -11.33 -2.31
C ASN A 89 -4.34 -12.73 -1.97
N PHE A 90 -3.91 -13.78 -2.69
CA PHE A 90 -4.52 -15.11 -2.57
C PHE A 90 -3.65 -16.14 -1.85
N LEU A 91 -2.33 -16.04 -1.90
CA LEU A 91 -1.47 -17.14 -1.44
C LEU A 91 -0.59 -16.80 -0.25
N LEU A 92 -0.08 -15.58 -0.16
CA LEU A 92 0.86 -15.20 0.89
C LEU A 92 0.61 -13.77 1.36
N PRO A 93 0.65 -13.49 2.67
CA PRO A 93 0.34 -12.15 3.16
C PRO A 93 1.48 -11.14 2.95
N LEU A 94 1.10 -9.90 2.75
CA LEU A 94 1.80 -8.59 2.86
C LEU A 94 3.17 -8.43 2.17
N VAL A 95 4.04 -9.44 2.20
CA VAL A 95 5.40 -9.37 1.66
C VAL A 95 5.49 -10.11 0.31
N ALA A 96 4.54 -11.00 0.01
CA ALA A 96 4.62 -11.86 -1.16
C ALA A 96 4.54 -11.10 -2.48
N SER A 97 3.74 -10.04 -2.56
CA SER A 97 3.67 -9.20 -3.76
C SER A 97 5.06 -8.63 -4.11
N ASP A 98 5.75 -8.09 -3.12
CA ASP A 98 7.07 -7.49 -3.31
C ASP A 98 8.15 -8.56 -3.59
N VAL A 99 8.05 -9.71 -2.91
CA VAL A 99 8.98 -10.83 -3.11
C VAL A 99 8.82 -11.42 -4.52
N VAL A 100 7.59 -11.65 -4.99
CA VAL A 100 7.34 -12.17 -6.34
C VAL A 100 7.85 -11.20 -7.40
N ARG A 101 7.52 -9.91 -7.28
CA ARG A 101 8.03 -8.87 -8.19
C ARG A 101 9.56 -8.85 -8.24
N GLY A 102 10.20 -8.88 -7.06
CA GLY A 102 11.66 -8.90 -6.94
C GLY A 102 12.27 -10.17 -7.50
N TYR A 103 11.65 -11.33 -7.29
CA TYR A 103 12.10 -12.61 -7.82
C TYR A 103 12.02 -12.66 -9.35
N ASP A 104 10.89 -12.24 -9.93
CA ASP A 104 10.70 -12.24 -11.38
C ASP A 104 11.69 -11.27 -12.05
N LEU A 105 11.91 -10.10 -11.46
CA LEU A 105 12.91 -9.16 -11.94
C LEU A 105 14.33 -9.73 -11.81
N ALA A 106 14.68 -10.33 -10.68
CA ALA A 106 15.99 -10.96 -10.45
C ALA A 106 16.28 -12.04 -11.48
N ARG A 107 15.27 -12.87 -11.76
CA ARG A 107 15.37 -13.94 -12.77
C ARG A 107 15.50 -13.41 -14.20
N HIS A 108 14.89 -12.24 -14.49
CA HIS A 108 14.98 -11.61 -15.81
C HIS A 108 16.32 -10.94 -16.06
N THR A 109 16.93 -10.37 -15.01
CA THR A 109 18.12 -9.51 -15.13
C THR A 109 19.41 -10.14 -14.62
N ASP A 110 19.34 -11.31 -13.95
CA ASP A 110 20.42 -11.94 -13.19
C ASP A 110 21.04 -11.02 -12.12
N ARG A 111 20.26 -10.02 -11.64
CA ARG A 111 20.67 -9.01 -10.64
C ARG A 111 19.76 -9.03 -9.43
N ALA A 112 19.91 -10.06 -8.59
CA ALA A 112 19.01 -10.28 -7.45
C ALA A 112 19.09 -9.17 -6.38
N ALA A 113 20.28 -8.64 -6.12
CA ALA A 113 20.46 -7.59 -5.13
C ALA A 113 19.79 -6.28 -5.56
N GLU A 114 20.02 -5.85 -6.79
CA GLU A 114 19.44 -4.63 -7.36
C GLU A 114 17.92 -4.76 -7.51
N ALA A 115 17.41 -5.94 -7.86
CA ALA A 115 15.99 -6.22 -7.92
C ALA A 115 15.33 -6.02 -6.54
N ALA A 116 15.89 -6.61 -5.49
CA ALA A 116 15.40 -6.44 -4.12
C ALA A 116 15.47 -4.98 -3.65
N ILE A 117 16.57 -4.28 -3.98
CA ILE A 117 16.78 -2.86 -3.70
C ILE A 117 15.71 -2.00 -4.37
N SER A 118 15.43 -2.25 -5.65
CA SER A 118 14.45 -1.46 -6.42
C SER A 118 13.04 -1.57 -5.83
N VAL A 119 12.60 -2.77 -5.46
CA VAL A 119 11.29 -3.00 -4.82
C VAL A 119 11.22 -2.32 -3.45
N LEU A 120 12.31 -2.37 -2.68
CA LEU A 120 12.37 -1.74 -1.37
C LEU A 120 12.27 -0.21 -1.48
N VAL A 121 13.02 0.40 -2.41
CA VAL A 121 12.98 1.86 -2.65
C VAL A 121 11.60 2.28 -3.18
N ASP A 122 11.01 1.52 -4.09
CA ASP A 122 9.66 1.73 -4.60
C ASP A 122 8.64 1.80 -3.45
N LYS A 123 8.72 0.87 -2.51
CA LYS A 123 7.86 0.80 -1.32
C LYS A 123 8.09 1.97 -0.36
N LEU A 124 9.36 2.30 -0.06
CA LEU A 124 9.70 3.39 0.85
C LEU A 124 9.22 4.75 0.32
N VAL A 125 9.41 5.03 -0.99
CA VAL A 125 8.92 6.26 -1.62
C VAL A 125 7.39 6.31 -1.60
N GLY A 126 6.72 5.17 -1.86
CA GLY A 126 5.27 5.06 -1.73
C GLY A 126 4.78 5.39 -0.32
N LEU A 127 5.37 4.77 0.71
CA LEU A 127 5.01 5.02 2.10
C LEU A 127 5.23 6.48 2.51
N LEU A 128 6.32 7.10 2.05
CA LEU A 128 6.58 8.52 2.28
C LEU A 128 5.49 9.40 1.66
N ALA A 129 5.05 9.07 0.43
CA ALA A 129 3.98 9.82 -0.24
C ALA A 129 2.63 9.68 0.49
N PHE A 130 2.29 8.47 0.97
CA PHE A 130 1.09 8.26 1.78
C PHE A 130 1.16 9.02 3.11
N ALA A 131 2.31 8.99 3.80
CA ALA A 131 2.50 9.71 5.05
C ALA A 131 2.43 11.24 4.85
N ALA A 132 3.02 11.75 3.77
CA ALA A 132 2.95 13.16 3.41
C ALA A 132 1.50 13.60 3.12
N ALA A 133 0.75 12.81 2.36
CA ALA A 133 -0.65 13.08 2.07
C ALA A 133 -1.52 13.05 3.34
N ALA A 134 -1.31 12.04 4.22
CA ALA A 134 -1.99 11.98 5.51
C ALA A 134 -1.70 13.24 6.36
N ALA A 135 -0.43 13.64 6.45
CA ALA A 135 -0.03 14.84 7.18
C ALA A 135 -0.67 16.11 6.58
N ALA A 136 -0.63 16.27 5.25
CA ALA A 136 -1.23 17.43 4.57
C ALA A 136 -2.74 17.50 4.82
N MET A 137 -3.45 16.36 4.75
CA MET A 137 -4.89 16.32 4.98
C MET A 137 -5.26 16.51 6.45
N THR A 138 -4.47 16.02 7.39
CA THR A 138 -4.71 16.28 8.81
C THR A 138 -4.46 17.73 9.20
N LEU A 139 -3.66 18.48 8.45
CA LEU A 139 -3.52 19.92 8.61
C LEU A 139 -4.86 20.65 8.38
N THR A 140 -5.67 20.18 7.42
CA THR A 140 -7.01 20.77 7.18
C THR A 140 -7.94 20.62 8.38
N VAL A 141 -7.79 19.53 9.16
CA VAL A 141 -8.51 19.33 10.43
C VAL A 141 -7.96 20.26 11.50
N ALA A 142 -6.65 20.40 11.60
CA ALA A 142 -6.00 21.31 12.56
C ALA A 142 -6.38 22.78 12.33
N LEU A 143 -6.53 23.18 11.05
CA LEU A 143 -6.96 24.52 10.64
C LEU A 143 -8.48 24.74 10.74
N GLY A 144 -9.25 23.71 11.12
CA GLY A 144 -10.71 23.79 11.23
C GLY A 144 -11.48 23.78 9.91
N TRP A 145 -10.82 23.50 8.77
CA TRP A 145 -11.48 23.40 7.45
C TRP A 145 -12.34 22.14 7.32
N ILE A 146 -11.90 21.05 7.96
CA ILE A 146 -12.68 19.83 8.10
C ILE A 146 -13.08 19.70 9.57
N PRO A 147 -14.39 19.64 9.90
CA PRO A 147 -14.84 19.42 11.25
C PRO A 147 -14.27 18.11 11.82
N GLY A 148 -13.73 18.15 13.03
CA GLY A 148 -13.21 16.97 13.69
C GLY A 148 -13.44 17.02 15.20
N GLY A 149 -13.89 15.88 15.76
CA GLY A 149 -14.02 15.70 17.21
C GLY A 149 -12.66 15.66 17.92
N PRO A 150 -12.64 15.63 19.27
CA PRO A 150 -11.41 15.61 20.05
C PRO A 150 -10.47 14.44 19.69
N ALA A 151 -11.03 13.26 19.41
CA ALA A 151 -10.27 12.08 19.03
C ALA A 151 -9.56 12.26 17.68
N LEU A 152 -10.22 12.86 16.67
CA LEU A 152 -9.62 13.14 15.39
C LEU A 152 -8.51 14.20 15.51
N ARG A 153 -8.71 15.23 16.33
CA ARG A 153 -7.68 16.23 16.63
C ARG A 153 -6.46 15.60 17.34
N GLY A 154 -6.68 14.64 18.23
CA GLY A 154 -5.59 13.87 18.83
C GLY A 154 -4.81 13.04 17.79
N ALA A 155 -5.49 12.43 16.84
CA ALA A 155 -4.87 11.67 15.76
C ALA A 155 -3.96 12.52 14.85
N VAL A 156 -4.22 13.84 14.71
CA VAL A 156 -3.36 14.77 13.96
C VAL A 156 -1.92 14.69 14.45
N TRP A 157 -1.70 14.77 15.75
CA TRP A 157 -0.35 14.74 16.33
C TRP A 157 0.38 13.42 16.08
N VAL A 158 -0.34 12.29 16.12
CA VAL A 158 0.21 10.97 15.83
C VAL A 158 0.64 10.89 14.37
N VAL A 159 -0.17 11.38 13.43
CA VAL A 159 0.15 11.40 12.01
C VAL A 159 1.36 12.28 11.73
N TRP A 160 1.43 13.47 12.33
CA TRP A 160 2.59 14.37 12.16
C TRP A 160 3.86 13.82 12.78
N ALA A 161 3.78 13.16 13.93
CA ALA A 161 4.92 12.46 14.54
C ALA A 161 5.41 11.32 13.64
N ALA A 162 4.50 10.51 13.10
CA ALA A 162 4.82 9.45 12.16
C ALA A 162 5.46 10.00 10.87
N PHE A 163 4.85 11.03 10.27
CA PHE A 163 5.41 11.69 9.08
C PHE A 163 6.79 12.28 9.35
N GLY A 164 6.96 12.99 10.46
CA GLY A 164 8.27 13.52 10.89
C GLY A 164 9.31 12.42 11.03
N GLY A 165 8.94 11.28 11.64
CA GLY A 165 9.78 10.10 11.73
C GLY A 165 10.18 9.54 10.37
N PHE A 166 9.25 9.47 9.40
CA PHE A 166 9.54 9.09 8.02
C PHE A 166 10.50 10.07 7.33
N VAL A 167 10.28 11.37 7.47
CA VAL A 167 11.14 12.41 6.90
C VAL A 167 12.56 12.31 7.48
N VAL A 168 12.67 12.17 8.81
CA VAL A 168 13.98 12.00 9.48
C VAL A 168 14.67 10.73 9.00
N LEU A 169 13.94 9.60 8.89
CA LEU A 169 14.47 8.35 8.38
C LEU A 169 15.00 8.53 6.94
N PHE A 170 14.20 9.12 6.04
CA PHE A 170 14.61 9.38 4.67
C PHE A 170 15.81 10.32 4.57
N ALA A 171 15.81 11.41 5.35
CA ALA A 171 16.94 12.33 5.44
C ALA A 171 18.20 11.63 5.96
N ALA A 172 18.08 10.75 6.96
CA ALA A 172 19.18 9.97 7.50
C ALA A 172 19.72 8.95 6.49
N LEU A 173 18.85 8.36 5.66
CA LEU A 173 19.27 7.44 4.60
C LEU A 173 19.97 8.17 3.45
N LEU A 174 19.53 9.37 3.08
CA LEU A 174 20.08 10.16 1.99
C LEU A 174 21.34 10.96 2.39
N SER A 175 21.37 11.52 3.59
CA SER A 175 22.45 12.39 4.07
C SER A 175 23.61 11.61 4.65
N ARG A 176 24.83 11.84 4.12
CA ARG A 176 26.07 11.23 4.67
C ARG A 176 26.33 11.67 6.13
N ARG A 177 25.99 12.93 6.48
CA ARG A 177 26.19 13.46 7.84
C ARG A 177 25.22 12.85 8.85
N LEU A 178 23.94 12.76 8.50
CA LEU A 178 22.92 12.16 9.36
C LEU A 178 23.14 10.65 9.52
N ARG A 179 23.60 9.97 8.48
CA ARG A 179 23.98 8.56 8.57
C ARG A 179 25.01 8.31 9.68
N ALA A 180 26.09 9.10 9.73
CA ALA A 180 27.12 8.95 10.77
C ALA A 180 26.55 9.17 12.18
N LEU A 181 25.58 10.08 12.33
CA LEU A 181 24.90 10.29 13.59
C LEU A 181 24.02 9.11 13.99
N VAL A 182 23.23 8.59 13.05
CA VAL A 182 22.35 7.44 13.27
C VAL A 182 23.18 6.17 13.56
N GLU A 183 24.29 5.96 12.87
CA GLU A 183 25.19 4.83 13.15
C GLU A 183 25.81 4.92 14.58
N ARG A 184 26.03 6.13 15.11
CA ARG A 184 26.44 6.31 16.51
C ARG A 184 25.33 5.95 17.48
N LEU A 185 24.06 6.31 17.18
CA LEU A 185 22.91 5.94 18.00
C LEU A 185 22.70 4.43 18.05
N PHE A 186 22.98 3.70 16.97
CA PHE A 186 22.90 2.23 16.94
C PHE A 186 24.00 1.52 17.73
N ARG A 187 24.98 2.23 18.30
CA ARG A 187 25.91 1.66 19.29
C ARG A 187 25.25 1.46 20.66
N LEU A 188 24.10 2.10 20.90
CA LEU A 188 23.30 1.87 22.12
C LEU A 188 22.70 0.45 22.08
N PRO A 189 22.77 -0.33 23.16
CA PRO A 189 22.36 -1.73 23.19
C PRO A 189 20.88 -1.94 22.80
N LEU A 190 20.01 -0.97 23.13
CA LEU A 190 18.59 -1.02 22.80
C LEU A 190 18.31 -0.88 21.30
N LEU A 191 19.12 -0.09 20.57
CA LEU A 191 18.94 0.20 19.15
C LEU A 191 19.81 -0.70 18.24
N SER A 192 20.76 -1.42 18.79
CA SER A 192 21.70 -2.27 18.04
C SER A 192 21.01 -3.33 17.18
N ARG A 193 19.82 -3.82 17.60
CA ARG A 193 19.02 -4.79 16.84
C ARG A 193 18.48 -4.24 15.52
N ALA A 194 18.29 -2.92 15.42
CA ALA A 194 17.81 -2.27 14.19
C ALA A 194 18.96 -1.88 13.23
N ALA A 195 20.21 -1.90 13.69
CA ALA A 195 21.38 -1.52 12.88
C ALA A 195 21.51 -2.30 11.56
N PRO A 196 21.33 -3.63 11.50
CA PRO A 196 21.43 -4.37 10.24
C PRO A 196 20.37 -3.95 9.22
N LEU A 197 19.15 -3.69 9.68
CA LEU A 197 18.06 -3.21 8.82
C LEU A 197 18.36 -1.81 8.26
N TYR A 198 18.80 -0.89 9.11
CA TYR A 198 19.19 0.45 8.70
C TYR A 198 20.32 0.44 7.66
N ARG A 199 21.36 -0.39 7.85
CA ARG A 199 22.45 -0.54 6.87
C ARG A 199 21.95 -1.00 5.52
N ARG A 200 21.12 -2.05 5.47
CA ARG A 200 20.48 -2.55 4.23
C ARG A 200 19.67 -1.46 3.54
N LEU A 201 18.87 -0.71 4.30
CA LEU A 201 18.09 0.42 3.76
C LEU A 201 19.01 1.53 3.22
N SER A 202 20.08 1.85 3.94
CA SER A 202 21.05 2.86 3.51
C SER A 202 21.84 2.47 2.26
N GLU A 203 22.17 1.18 2.12
CA GLU A 203 22.81 0.62 0.91
C GLU A 203 21.82 0.65 -0.26
N ALA A 204 20.56 0.29 -0.03
CA ALA A 204 19.51 0.31 -1.05
C ALA A 204 19.28 1.70 -1.65
N ILE A 205 19.36 2.75 -0.83
CA ILE A 205 19.10 4.11 -1.28
C ILE A 205 20.35 4.82 -1.86
N GLN A 206 21.52 4.23 -1.66
CA GLN A 206 22.81 4.83 -2.09
C GLN A 206 22.85 5.24 -3.57
N PRO A 207 22.39 4.42 -4.54
CA PRO A 207 22.39 4.78 -5.96
C PRO A 207 21.55 6.03 -6.28
N PHE A 208 20.59 6.37 -5.42
CA PHE A 208 19.68 7.50 -5.62
C PHE A 208 20.14 8.81 -4.98
N ARG A 209 21.21 8.78 -4.16
CA ARG A 209 21.75 10.00 -3.51
C ARG A 209 22.22 11.05 -4.51
N GLU A 210 22.80 10.61 -5.61
CA GLU A 210 23.29 11.47 -6.68
C GLU A 210 22.20 11.83 -7.69
N ARG A 211 21.00 11.27 -7.53
CA ARG A 211 19.88 11.44 -8.44
C ARG A 211 18.57 11.77 -7.71
N PRO A 212 18.53 12.87 -6.93
CA PRO A 212 17.38 13.22 -6.10
C PRO A 212 16.13 13.51 -6.95
N LEU A 213 16.30 13.95 -8.20
CA LEU A 213 15.19 14.19 -9.13
C LEU A 213 14.40 12.91 -9.41
N ALA A 214 15.06 11.76 -9.50
CA ALA A 214 14.37 10.50 -9.72
C ALA A 214 13.49 10.09 -8.52
N LEU A 215 13.97 10.34 -7.30
CA LEU A 215 13.16 10.13 -6.08
C LEU A 215 11.97 11.09 -6.04
N LEU A 216 12.18 12.36 -6.42
CA LEU A 216 11.10 13.35 -6.48
C LEU A 216 10.05 12.98 -7.54
N GLN A 217 10.47 12.52 -8.72
CA GLN A 217 9.58 12.02 -9.75
C GLN A 217 8.80 10.78 -9.28
N ALA A 218 9.48 9.82 -8.65
CA ALA A 218 8.83 8.63 -8.07
C ALA A 218 7.84 9.01 -6.95
N PHE A 219 8.16 10.00 -6.13
CA PHE A 219 7.26 10.56 -5.12
C PHE A 219 6.03 11.21 -5.79
N GLY A 220 6.22 12.03 -6.82
CA GLY A 220 5.12 12.64 -7.58
C GLY A 220 4.20 11.60 -8.21
N ILE A 221 4.76 10.52 -8.82
CA ILE A 221 3.96 9.41 -9.35
C ILE A 221 3.22 8.68 -8.22
N SER A 222 3.83 8.51 -7.03
CA SER A 222 3.14 7.91 -5.87
C SER A 222 1.96 8.76 -5.41
N LEU A 223 2.08 10.09 -5.43
CA LEU A 223 0.94 10.98 -5.17
C LEU A 223 -0.13 10.85 -6.25
N ALA A 224 0.24 10.73 -7.53
CA ALA A 224 -0.72 10.49 -8.61
C ALA A 224 -1.47 9.15 -8.43
N VAL A 225 -0.77 8.08 -8.05
CA VAL A 225 -1.39 6.79 -7.68
C VAL A 225 -2.37 6.97 -6.54
N LEU A 226 -2.00 7.74 -5.50
CA LEU A 226 -2.90 8.03 -4.38
C LEU A 226 -4.14 8.81 -4.82
N LEU A 227 -3.98 9.81 -5.68
CA LEU A 227 -5.12 10.57 -6.23
C LEU A 227 -6.09 9.66 -6.99
N VAL A 228 -5.56 8.78 -7.84
CA VAL A 228 -6.38 7.82 -8.60
C VAL A 228 -7.07 6.83 -7.66
N THR A 229 -6.37 6.29 -6.66
CA THR A 229 -6.98 5.36 -5.69
C THR A 229 -8.02 6.04 -4.79
N ASN A 230 -7.86 7.33 -4.47
CA ASN A 230 -8.89 8.11 -3.79
C ASN A 230 -10.13 8.30 -4.68
N ALA A 231 -9.94 8.57 -5.98
CA ALA A 231 -11.04 8.65 -6.93
C ALA A 231 -11.77 7.30 -7.08
N VAL A 232 -11.03 6.18 -7.07
CA VAL A 232 -11.61 4.82 -7.02
C VAL A 232 -12.48 4.65 -5.78
N ASN A 233 -11.97 4.97 -4.59
CA ASN A 233 -12.75 4.88 -3.35
C ASN A 233 -13.99 5.76 -3.39
N TRP A 234 -13.90 6.97 -3.94
CA TRP A 234 -15.05 7.85 -4.10
C TRP A 234 -16.10 7.28 -5.04
N LEU A 235 -15.70 6.74 -6.20
CA LEU A 235 -16.61 6.09 -7.13
C LEU A 235 -17.32 4.88 -6.51
N LEU A 236 -16.60 4.09 -5.69
CA LEU A 236 -17.19 2.98 -4.97
C LEU A 236 -18.18 3.45 -3.90
N ALA A 237 -17.88 4.55 -3.20
CA ALA A 237 -18.82 5.16 -2.26
C ALA A 237 -20.08 5.66 -2.98
N GLU A 238 -19.93 6.31 -4.14
CA GLU A 238 -21.05 6.72 -4.99
C GLU A 238 -21.85 5.53 -5.55
N ALA A 239 -21.16 4.40 -5.86
CA ALA A 239 -21.81 3.17 -6.29
C ALA A 239 -22.71 2.55 -5.21
N LEU A 240 -22.39 2.79 -3.94
CA LEU A 240 -23.15 2.31 -2.77
C LEU A 240 -24.27 3.28 -2.33
N GLY A 241 -24.60 4.29 -3.13
CA GLY A 241 -25.64 5.28 -2.82
C GLY A 241 -25.10 6.66 -2.43
N GLY A 242 -23.79 6.85 -2.39
CA GLY A 242 -23.15 8.14 -2.13
C GLY A 242 -23.20 8.59 -0.67
N GLY A 243 -23.07 9.91 -0.48
CA GLY A 243 -23.14 10.53 0.86
C GLY A 243 -21.79 10.66 1.58
N LEU A 244 -20.71 10.12 1.02
CA LEU A 244 -19.37 10.29 1.57
C LEU A 244 -18.62 11.42 0.82
N PRO A 245 -18.44 12.61 1.44
CA PRO A 245 -17.75 13.71 0.78
C PRO A 245 -16.29 13.37 0.48
N MET A 246 -15.84 13.70 -0.73
CA MET A 246 -14.51 13.38 -1.25
C MET A 246 -13.37 13.84 -0.32
N ARG A 247 -13.53 14.96 0.39
CA ARG A 247 -12.55 15.49 1.36
C ARG A 247 -12.20 14.49 2.47
N TYR A 248 -13.18 13.69 2.93
CA TYR A 248 -12.95 12.67 3.95
C TYR A 248 -12.25 11.43 3.39
N ILE A 249 -12.46 11.12 2.12
CA ILE A 249 -11.70 10.06 1.45
C ILE A 249 -10.22 10.46 1.36
N PHE A 250 -9.93 11.69 0.96
CA PHE A 250 -8.56 12.21 0.96
C PHE A 250 -7.92 12.25 2.35
N LEU A 251 -8.73 12.51 3.38
CA LEU A 251 -8.26 12.53 4.77
C LEU A 251 -7.94 11.12 5.28
N PHE A 252 -8.86 10.18 5.10
CA PHE A 252 -8.79 8.89 5.80
C PHE A 252 -8.13 7.78 4.98
N ASN A 253 -8.26 7.79 3.66
CA ASN A 253 -7.70 6.71 2.84
C ASN A 253 -6.17 6.54 2.96
N PRO A 254 -5.35 7.61 3.04
CA PRO A 254 -3.94 7.46 3.34
C PRO A 254 -3.68 6.81 4.71
N MET A 255 -4.53 7.07 5.72
CA MET A 255 -4.40 6.47 7.05
C MET A 255 -4.81 5.00 7.04
N VAL A 256 -5.91 4.66 6.35
CA VAL A 256 -6.35 3.27 6.15
C VAL A 256 -5.26 2.42 5.53
N ALA A 257 -4.50 2.97 4.56
CA ALA A 257 -3.42 2.25 3.88
C ALA A 257 -2.29 1.78 4.82
N PHE A 258 -2.12 2.41 5.99
CA PHE A 258 -1.14 1.98 6.98
C PHE A 258 -1.64 0.84 7.88
N ALA A 259 -2.96 0.64 8.01
CA ALA A 259 -3.53 -0.35 8.91
C ALA A 259 -3.02 -1.79 8.66
N PRO A 260 -3.01 -2.32 7.42
CA PRO A 260 -2.49 -3.67 7.16
C PRO A 260 -0.96 -3.77 7.29
N ILE A 261 -0.23 -2.65 7.33
CA ILE A 261 1.21 -2.63 7.58
C ILE A 261 1.48 -2.81 9.08
N LEU A 262 0.65 -2.18 9.91
CA LEU A 262 0.76 -2.23 11.36
C LEU A 262 0.22 -3.54 11.94
N ILE A 263 -0.88 -4.04 11.38
CA ILE A 263 -1.58 -5.24 11.85
C ILE A 263 -1.54 -6.31 10.75
N PRO A 264 -0.66 -7.31 10.87
CA PRO A 264 -0.53 -8.35 9.86
C PRO A 264 -1.79 -9.22 9.79
N SER A 265 -2.37 -9.31 8.59
CA SER A 265 -3.58 -10.09 8.29
C SER A 265 -3.46 -10.79 6.94
N VAL A 266 -4.37 -11.68 6.62
CA VAL A 266 -4.42 -12.36 5.32
C VAL A 266 -5.09 -11.43 4.31
N GLY A 267 -4.34 -10.94 3.32
CA GLY A 267 -4.88 -10.04 2.27
C GLY A 267 -5.52 -8.75 2.78
N GLY A 268 -5.20 -8.31 4.02
CA GLY A 268 -5.84 -7.14 4.64
C GLY A 268 -7.23 -7.41 5.23
N LEU A 269 -7.76 -8.64 5.12
CA LEU A 269 -9.09 -9.00 5.61
C LEU A 269 -9.23 -8.76 7.12
N GLY A 270 -10.35 -8.19 7.53
CA GLY A 270 -10.65 -7.78 8.89
C GLY A 270 -9.97 -6.45 9.26
N VAL A 271 -8.71 -6.28 8.95
CA VAL A 271 -7.93 -5.07 9.26
C VAL A 271 -8.41 -3.88 8.42
N ASN A 272 -8.59 -4.07 7.12
CA ASN A 272 -9.11 -3.01 6.24
C ASN A 272 -10.53 -2.62 6.67
N GLN A 273 -11.42 -3.60 6.91
CA GLN A 273 -12.79 -3.34 7.36
C GLN A 273 -12.81 -2.57 8.68
N GLY A 274 -11.98 -2.99 9.65
CA GLY A 274 -11.84 -2.28 10.92
C GLY A 274 -11.27 -0.87 10.77
N ALA A 275 -10.32 -0.66 9.85
CA ALA A 275 -9.77 0.66 9.58
C ALA A 275 -10.80 1.59 8.92
N TYR A 276 -11.61 1.09 7.97
CA TYR A 276 -12.70 1.88 7.39
C TYR A 276 -13.74 2.24 8.45
N ASP A 277 -14.18 1.30 9.28
CA ASP A 277 -15.10 1.59 10.39
C ASP A 277 -14.49 2.61 11.36
N LEU A 278 -13.25 2.41 11.77
CA LEU A 278 -12.57 3.32 12.70
C LEU A 278 -12.50 4.75 12.16
N PHE A 279 -12.01 4.93 10.94
CA PHE A 279 -11.75 6.26 10.40
C PHE A 279 -13.01 6.95 9.88
N TYR A 280 -13.87 6.25 9.14
CA TYR A 280 -15.02 6.89 8.50
C TYR A 280 -16.27 6.94 9.39
N ALA A 281 -16.50 5.90 10.21
CA ALA A 281 -17.66 5.86 11.10
C ALA A 281 -17.31 6.34 12.51
N SER A 282 -16.37 5.69 13.20
CA SER A 282 -16.14 5.93 14.63
C SER A 282 -15.44 7.27 14.92
N LEU A 283 -14.34 7.60 14.22
CA LEU A 283 -13.58 8.85 14.43
C LEU A 283 -14.13 10.00 13.58
N GLY A 284 -14.51 9.71 12.36
CA GLY A 284 -15.00 10.72 11.42
C GLY A 284 -16.47 11.07 11.62
N GLY A 285 -17.29 10.10 12.04
CA GLY A 285 -18.73 10.28 12.18
C GLY A 285 -19.43 10.68 10.87
N VAL A 286 -18.83 10.28 9.72
CA VAL A 286 -19.28 10.75 8.39
C VAL A 286 -20.28 9.81 7.77
N VAL A 287 -20.16 8.51 8.05
CA VAL A 287 -21.05 7.46 7.55
C VAL A 287 -21.32 6.44 8.66
N SER A 288 -22.31 5.57 8.45
CA SER A 288 -22.56 4.44 9.36
C SER A 288 -21.46 3.37 9.24
N SER A 289 -21.31 2.55 10.29
CA SER A 289 -20.41 1.39 10.26
C SER A 289 -20.74 0.41 9.14
N ASP A 290 -22.05 0.18 8.86
CA ASP A 290 -22.49 -0.68 7.77
C ASP A 290 -22.02 -0.17 6.40
N PHE A 291 -22.12 1.13 6.16
CA PHE A 291 -21.65 1.75 4.92
C PHE A 291 -20.12 1.68 4.81
N ALA A 292 -19.39 2.03 5.88
CA ALA A 292 -17.93 2.00 5.88
C ALA A 292 -17.38 0.59 5.59
N ILE A 293 -17.99 -0.44 6.19
CA ILE A 293 -17.63 -1.84 5.98
C ILE A 293 -18.02 -2.30 4.58
N SER A 294 -19.23 -1.93 4.08
CA SER A 294 -19.64 -2.23 2.71
C SER A 294 -18.67 -1.63 1.69
N LEU A 295 -18.24 -0.37 1.88
CA LEU A 295 -17.24 0.27 1.04
C LEU A 295 -15.91 -0.47 1.06
N SER A 296 -15.43 -0.85 2.24
CA SER A 296 -14.20 -1.64 2.40
C SER A 296 -14.28 -3.01 1.73
N LEU A 297 -15.41 -3.71 1.84
CA LEU A 297 -15.63 -5.00 1.20
C LEU A 297 -15.67 -4.85 -0.33
N LEU A 298 -16.35 -3.84 -0.85
CA LEU A 298 -16.39 -3.57 -2.28
C LEU A 298 -15.00 -3.24 -2.83
N MET A 299 -14.22 -2.44 -2.10
CA MET A 299 -12.82 -2.16 -2.45
C MET A 299 -11.97 -3.44 -2.41
N GLN A 300 -12.17 -4.31 -1.43
CA GLN A 300 -11.47 -5.59 -1.33
C GLN A 300 -11.79 -6.52 -2.52
N VAL A 301 -13.07 -6.60 -2.91
CA VAL A 301 -13.50 -7.35 -4.11
C VAL A 301 -12.84 -6.77 -5.35
N LEU A 302 -12.81 -5.45 -5.50
CA LEU A 302 -12.16 -4.78 -6.63
C LEU A 302 -10.67 -5.10 -6.70
N ILE A 303 -9.95 -5.08 -5.57
CA ILE A 303 -8.54 -5.47 -5.48
C ILE A 303 -8.34 -6.92 -5.91
N TYR A 304 -9.19 -7.85 -5.46
CA TYR A 304 -9.11 -9.25 -5.84
C TYR A 304 -9.36 -9.46 -7.33
N VAL A 305 -10.43 -8.87 -7.86
CA VAL A 305 -10.76 -8.95 -9.30
C VAL A 305 -9.62 -8.38 -10.15
N SER A 306 -9.06 -7.23 -9.76
CA SER A 306 -7.95 -6.60 -10.48
C SER A 306 -6.66 -7.42 -10.47
N SER A 307 -6.49 -8.32 -9.50
CA SER A 307 -5.30 -9.18 -9.40
C SER A 307 -5.43 -10.49 -10.18
N LEU A 308 -6.64 -10.90 -10.60
CA LEU A 308 -6.86 -12.15 -11.35
C LEU A 308 -6.03 -12.28 -12.66
N PRO A 309 -5.82 -11.20 -13.45
CA PRO A 309 -4.94 -11.28 -14.61
C PRO A 309 -3.55 -11.82 -14.28
N GLY A 310 -3.03 -11.56 -13.08
CA GLY A 310 -1.74 -12.07 -12.63
C GLY A 310 -1.67 -13.59 -12.56
N GLY A 311 -2.72 -14.23 -12.07
CA GLY A 311 -2.83 -15.70 -12.05
C GLY A 311 -2.84 -16.31 -13.47
N VAL A 312 -3.56 -15.66 -14.38
CA VAL A 312 -3.61 -16.10 -15.80
C VAL A 312 -2.25 -15.94 -16.48
N LEU A 313 -1.58 -14.81 -16.25
CA LEU A 313 -0.25 -14.53 -16.81
C LEU A 313 0.79 -15.52 -16.29
N TRP A 314 0.80 -15.78 -14.98
CA TRP A 314 1.68 -16.75 -14.37
C TRP A 314 1.46 -18.17 -14.95
N TRP A 315 0.20 -18.63 -15.03
CA TRP A 315 -0.13 -19.95 -15.55
C TRP A 315 0.30 -20.12 -17.02
N ARG A 316 0.08 -19.09 -17.88
CA ARG A 316 0.55 -19.10 -19.26
C ARG A 316 2.07 -19.12 -19.37
N GLY A 317 2.77 -18.43 -18.47
CA GLY A 317 4.22 -18.41 -18.39
C GLY A 317 4.80 -19.80 -18.09
N GLN A 318 4.18 -20.55 -17.19
CA GLN A 318 4.57 -21.93 -16.86
C GLN A 318 4.44 -22.88 -18.08
N ARG A 319 3.37 -22.75 -18.87
CA ARG A 319 3.14 -23.59 -20.05
C ARG A 319 4.12 -23.35 -21.20
N ARG A 320 4.71 -22.15 -21.30
CA ARG A 320 5.71 -21.80 -22.34
C ARG A 320 7.13 -22.22 -21.98
N GLY A 321 7.32 -23.10 -20.99
CA GLY A 321 8.60 -23.73 -20.67
C GLY A 321 9.61 -22.86 -19.93
N GLY A 322 9.14 -21.87 -19.16
CA GLY A 322 9.96 -21.23 -18.11
C GLY A 322 11.22 -20.47 -18.55
N LYS A 323 11.44 -20.26 -19.86
CA LYS A 323 12.51 -19.35 -20.29
C LYS A 323 11.98 -17.91 -20.28
N PRO A 324 12.59 -16.98 -19.51
CA PRO A 324 12.32 -15.57 -19.70
C PRO A 324 12.66 -15.20 -21.14
N GLU A 325 11.80 -14.41 -21.78
CA GLU A 325 12.16 -13.76 -23.04
C GLU A 325 13.42 -12.94 -22.74
N GLY A 326 14.55 -13.36 -23.29
CA GLY A 326 15.81 -12.64 -23.16
C GLY A 326 15.66 -11.22 -23.71
N PRO A 327 16.59 -10.30 -23.40
CA PRO A 327 16.53 -8.95 -23.91
C PRO A 327 16.39 -9.00 -25.44
N ALA A 328 15.35 -8.36 -25.96
CA ALA A 328 15.25 -8.09 -27.38
C ALA A 328 16.50 -7.31 -27.81
N ALA A 329 17.25 -7.86 -28.75
CA ALA A 329 18.48 -7.30 -29.28
C ALA A 329 18.26 -5.91 -29.89
#